data_19ee6917d45373652040c6c7ccc000b2
#
_entry.id   19ee6917d45373652040c6c7ccc000b2
#
_cell.length_a   1.000
_cell.length_b   1.000
_cell.length_c   1.000
_cell.angle_alpha   90.00
_cell.angle_beta   90.00
_cell.angle_gamma   90.00
#
_symmetry.space_group_name_H-M   'P 1'
#
loop_
_entity.id
_entity.type
_entity.pdbx_description
1 polymer ?
#
loop_
_entity_poly.entity_id
_entity_poly.type
_entity_poly.pdbx_seq_one_letter_code
_entity_poly.pdbx_strand_id
1 'polypeptide(L)'
;ATSKTDTSLKAIHMTPSVPGGTLREAERENYRFFLRLPEFDRTRLKVGTVKGSQFLLPLFEYSGACAGCGETPYVKLLSQMFGDRAVIANATGCSSIYGGNLPTTPWARNAAGQGPAWSNSLFEDAAEFGLGFRLSIDQQNEFAKGLLTQLTDVLSDHSTVGTTVGAILDADQSNEAGIIAQRERVSWLTDNLRRMNTPESLHLLSVVDALIKRSVWIIGGDGWAYDIGYGGLDH
;
A
#
# COMPACT_ATOMS: atom_id res chain seq x y z
N ALA A 1 21.75 24.38 -25.41
CA ALA A 1 21.03 25.36 -24.60
C ALA A 1 22.01 25.96 -23.58
N THR A 2 21.95 27.26 -23.33
CA THR A 2 22.69 27.99 -22.30
C THR A 2 21.79 28.20 -21.07
N SER A 3 22.41 28.45 -19.91
CA SER A 3 21.67 28.82 -18.70
C SER A 3 20.94 30.17 -18.93
N LYS A 4 19.76 30.33 -18.36
CA LYS A 4 18.99 31.57 -18.40
C LYS A 4 19.54 32.63 -17.43
N THR A 5 20.26 32.19 -16.40
CA THR A 5 20.81 33.05 -15.36
C THR A 5 22.29 33.39 -15.57
N ASP A 6 23.03 32.53 -16.25
CA ASP A 6 24.44 32.75 -16.60
C ASP A 6 24.72 32.17 -18.00
N THR A 7 24.90 33.02 -18.96
CA THR A 7 25.14 32.66 -20.38
C THR A 7 26.50 32.03 -20.65
N SER A 8 27.44 32.09 -19.71
CA SER A 8 28.72 31.39 -19.78
C SER A 8 28.60 29.91 -19.51
N LEU A 9 27.47 29.47 -18.87
CA LEU A 9 27.21 28.10 -18.52
C LEU A 9 26.21 27.44 -19.48
N LYS A 10 26.34 26.15 -19.67
CA LYS A 10 25.29 25.34 -20.30
C LYS A 10 24.08 25.19 -19.35
N ALA A 11 22.89 24.98 -19.88
CA ALA A 11 21.71 24.76 -19.09
C ALA A 11 21.87 23.55 -18.15
N ILE A 12 22.64 22.54 -18.57
CA ILE A 12 23.07 21.41 -17.73
C ILE A 12 24.59 21.49 -17.61
N HIS A 13 25.10 21.62 -16.41
CA HIS A 13 26.53 21.70 -16.09
C HIS A 13 26.83 20.96 -14.78
N MET A 14 28.08 20.57 -14.63
CA MET A 14 28.59 19.95 -13.40
C MET A 14 29.05 21.01 -12.42
N THR A 15 28.59 20.87 -11.18
CA THR A 15 29.04 21.73 -10.06
C THR A 15 29.64 20.85 -8.97
N PRO A 16 30.82 21.16 -8.42
CA PRO A 16 31.39 20.39 -7.34
C PRO A 16 30.49 20.35 -6.11
N SER A 17 30.21 19.14 -5.61
CA SER A 17 29.46 18.92 -4.38
C SER A 17 30.40 18.43 -3.28
N VAL A 18 30.89 19.38 -2.48
CA VAL A 18 31.78 19.05 -1.34
C VAL A 18 31.00 18.89 -0.04
N PRO A 19 31.40 17.99 0.87
CA PRO A 19 30.82 17.90 2.20
C PRO A 19 30.87 19.23 2.94
N GLY A 20 29.74 19.69 3.51
CA GLY A 20 29.64 20.99 4.19
C GLY A 20 29.60 22.22 3.27
N GLY A 21 29.61 22.02 1.94
CA GLY A 21 29.47 23.10 0.98
C GLY A 21 28.04 23.66 0.91
N THR A 22 27.92 24.96 0.61
CA THR A 22 26.63 25.68 0.57
C THR A 22 25.62 25.05 -0.38
N LEU A 23 26.06 24.60 -1.57
CA LEU A 23 25.18 23.89 -2.53
C LEU A 23 24.60 22.64 -1.92
N ARG A 24 25.44 21.78 -1.32
CA ARG A 24 25.01 20.52 -0.75
C ARG A 24 24.03 20.71 0.41
N GLU A 25 24.24 21.70 1.26
CA GLU A 25 23.32 21.98 2.38
C GLU A 25 22.01 22.59 1.87
N ALA A 26 22.03 23.46 0.87
CA ALA A 26 20.83 24.00 0.24
C ALA A 26 19.99 22.88 -0.40
N GLU A 27 20.61 21.95 -1.14
CA GLU A 27 19.90 20.83 -1.76
C GLU A 27 19.37 19.83 -0.74
N ARG A 28 20.05 19.63 0.38
CA ARG A 28 19.52 18.84 1.49
C ARG A 28 18.27 19.48 2.11
N GLU A 29 18.25 20.80 2.25
CA GLU A 29 17.07 21.51 2.78
C GLU A 29 15.89 21.42 1.79
N ASN A 30 16.15 21.60 0.50
CA ASN A 30 15.17 21.41 -0.56
C ASN A 30 14.59 19.98 -0.53
N TYR A 31 15.43 18.98 -0.35
CA TYR A 31 14.99 17.59 -0.25
C TYR A 31 14.16 17.32 1.02
N ARG A 32 14.57 17.89 2.16
CA ARG A 32 13.77 17.81 3.40
C ARG A 32 12.40 18.46 3.22
N PHE A 33 12.34 19.60 2.55
CA PHE A 33 11.08 20.25 2.22
C PHE A 33 10.21 19.35 1.34
N PHE A 34 10.78 18.78 0.28
CA PHE A 34 10.09 17.84 -0.61
C PHE A 34 9.50 16.64 0.15
N LEU A 35 10.24 16.05 1.08
CA LEU A 35 9.77 14.92 1.88
C LEU A 35 8.63 15.26 2.85
N ARG A 36 8.44 16.54 3.16
CA ARG A 36 7.36 17.02 4.05
C ARG A 36 6.11 17.44 3.30
N LEU A 37 6.13 17.45 1.97
CA LEU A 37 4.93 17.78 1.20
C LEU A 37 3.84 16.75 1.50
N PRO A 38 2.60 17.19 1.79
CA PRO A 38 1.50 16.27 2.01
C PRO A 38 1.17 15.52 0.72
N GLU A 39 0.74 14.27 0.87
CA GLU A 39 0.22 13.50 -0.25
C GLU A 39 -1.04 14.20 -0.82
N PHE A 40 -1.18 14.17 -2.13
CA PHE A 40 -2.35 14.76 -2.78
C PHE A 40 -3.61 13.96 -2.42
N ASP A 41 -4.71 14.66 -2.18
CA ASP A 41 -5.99 14.05 -1.83
C ASP A 41 -6.50 13.15 -2.98
N ARG A 42 -6.50 11.84 -2.74
CA ARG A 42 -6.85 10.80 -3.71
C ARG A 42 -8.29 10.90 -4.19
N THR A 43 -9.21 11.45 -3.37
CA THR A 43 -10.62 11.62 -3.72
C THR A 43 -10.84 12.69 -4.80
N ARG A 44 -9.88 13.60 -4.95
CA ARG A 44 -9.89 14.69 -5.94
C ARG A 44 -9.27 14.32 -7.27
N LEU A 45 -8.76 13.11 -7.41
CA LEU A 45 -8.09 12.61 -8.60
C LEU A 45 -8.92 11.54 -9.30
N LYS A 46 -8.86 11.53 -10.64
CA LYS A 46 -9.30 10.39 -11.43
C LYS A 46 -8.15 9.36 -11.47
N VAL A 47 -7.97 8.61 -10.38
CA VAL A 47 -6.85 7.68 -10.19
C VAL A 47 -6.74 6.60 -11.27
N GLY A 48 -7.84 6.23 -11.92
CA GLY A 48 -7.86 5.26 -13.03
C GLY A 48 -7.36 5.81 -14.38
N THR A 49 -6.83 7.04 -14.42
CA THR A 49 -6.20 7.61 -15.61
C THR A 49 -4.69 7.64 -15.45
N VAL A 50 -3.94 7.57 -16.57
CA VAL A 50 -2.47 7.66 -16.57
C VAL A 50 -2.00 8.91 -15.83
N LYS A 51 -2.59 10.06 -16.12
CA LYS A 51 -2.24 11.32 -15.45
C LYS A 51 -2.56 11.28 -13.96
N GLY A 52 -3.75 10.81 -13.59
CA GLY A 52 -4.21 10.79 -12.20
C GLY A 52 -3.36 9.87 -11.31
N SER A 53 -3.03 8.67 -11.80
CA SER A 53 -2.22 7.72 -11.06
C SER A 53 -0.82 8.26 -10.73
N GLN A 54 -0.23 9.10 -11.60
CA GLN A 54 1.11 9.64 -11.41
C GLN A 54 1.20 10.76 -10.34
N PHE A 55 0.08 11.28 -9.87
CA PHE A 55 0.06 12.19 -8.71
C PHE A 55 0.08 11.46 -7.36
N LEU A 56 -0.13 10.14 -7.38
CA LEU A 56 -0.13 9.34 -6.16
C LEU A 56 1.29 9.04 -5.70
N LEU A 57 1.49 9.04 -4.38
CA LEU A 57 2.77 8.69 -3.79
C LEU A 57 3.12 7.22 -4.12
N PRO A 58 4.24 6.94 -4.77
CA PRO A 58 4.69 5.57 -4.95
C PRO A 58 5.24 5.01 -3.64
N LEU A 59 4.84 3.77 -3.34
CA LEU A 59 5.36 3.01 -2.19
C LEU A 59 6.32 1.90 -2.64
N PHE A 60 6.81 2.01 -3.87
CA PHE A 60 7.87 1.19 -4.45
C PHE A 60 8.70 2.09 -5.37
N GLU A 61 9.95 2.38 -4.98
CA GLU A 61 10.88 3.20 -5.75
C GLU A 61 12.34 2.79 -5.51
N TYR A 62 13.20 3.17 -6.44
CA TYR A 62 14.65 2.98 -6.35
C TYR A 62 15.05 1.52 -6.16
N SER A 63 14.36 0.62 -6.83
CA SER A 63 14.71 -0.80 -6.84
C SER A 63 16.06 -1.05 -7.51
N GLY A 64 16.74 -2.13 -7.11
CA GLY A 64 17.97 -2.60 -7.72
C GLY A 64 17.79 -3.33 -9.07
N ALA A 65 16.65 -3.14 -9.75
CA ALA A 65 16.39 -3.74 -11.05
C ALA A 65 17.28 -3.16 -12.15
N CYS A 66 17.37 -3.88 -13.27
CA CYS A 66 18.14 -3.46 -14.44
C CYS A 66 17.63 -2.13 -15.01
N ALA A 67 18.53 -1.34 -15.61
CA ALA A 67 18.15 -0.15 -16.35
C ALA A 67 17.19 -0.53 -17.50
N GLY A 68 16.02 0.15 -17.55
CA GLY A 68 14.99 -0.15 -18.54
C GLY A 68 14.17 -1.42 -18.25
N CYS A 69 14.18 -1.92 -17.00
CA CYS A 69 13.33 -3.04 -16.58
C CYS A 69 11.86 -2.78 -16.96
N GLY A 70 11.23 -3.72 -17.66
CA GLY A 70 9.83 -3.63 -18.07
C GLY A 70 8.82 -3.94 -16.95
N GLU A 71 9.27 -4.52 -15.85
CA GLU A 71 8.44 -5.01 -14.74
C GLU A 71 8.21 -3.95 -13.66
N THR A 72 9.27 -3.26 -13.26
CA THR A 72 9.23 -2.30 -12.15
C THR A 72 8.27 -1.11 -12.32
N PRO A 73 7.99 -0.59 -13.53
CA PRO A 73 6.97 0.43 -13.72
C PRO A 73 5.56 -0.02 -13.32
N TYR A 74 5.22 -1.28 -13.55
CA TYR A 74 3.93 -1.84 -13.15
C TYR A 74 3.84 -2.02 -11.64
N VAL A 75 4.91 -2.50 -10.99
CA VAL A 75 4.99 -2.60 -9.53
C VAL A 75 4.88 -1.23 -8.87
N LYS A 76 5.56 -0.22 -9.43
CA LYS A 76 5.42 1.17 -9.00
C LYS A 76 3.97 1.65 -9.11
N LEU A 77 3.33 1.45 -10.26
CA LEU A 77 1.93 1.84 -10.49
C LEU A 77 0.99 1.13 -9.51
N LEU A 78 1.17 -0.16 -9.28
CA LEU A 78 0.42 -0.92 -8.28
C LEU A 78 0.57 -0.28 -6.90
N SER A 79 1.79 0.06 -6.51
CA SER A 79 2.06 0.68 -5.22
C SER A 79 1.45 2.08 -5.08
N GLN A 80 1.36 2.84 -6.17
CA GLN A 80 0.68 4.13 -6.20
C GLN A 80 -0.84 3.97 -6.01
N MET A 81 -1.45 3.01 -6.70
CA MET A 81 -2.91 2.84 -6.68
C MET A 81 -3.41 2.08 -5.45
N PHE A 82 -2.68 1.08 -5.00
CA PHE A 82 -3.15 0.11 -4.01
C PHE A 82 -2.17 -0.12 -2.85
N GLY A 83 -1.01 0.52 -2.86
CA GLY A 83 0.09 0.21 -1.94
C GLY A 83 -0.24 0.32 -0.46
N ASP A 84 -1.16 1.20 -0.09
CA ASP A 84 -1.64 1.40 1.27
C ASP A 84 -2.46 0.20 1.83
N ARG A 85 -2.87 -0.73 0.95
CA ARG A 85 -3.71 -1.89 1.27
C ARG A 85 -3.35 -3.16 0.49
N ALA A 86 -2.24 -3.14 -0.24
CA ALA A 86 -1.79 -4.28 -1.05
C ALA A 86 -1.18 -5.37 -0.19
N VAL A 87 -1.54 -6.62 -0.49
CA VAL A 87 -0.88 -7.83 -0.02
C VAL A 87 -0.35 -8.55 -1.26
N ILE A 88 0.95 -8.75 -1.32
CA ILE A 88 1.66 -9.23 -2.49
C ILE A 88 2.21 -10.62 -2.23
N ALA A 89 1.73 -11.59 -3.00
CA ALA A 89 2.33 -12.91 -3.16
C ALA A 89 3.29 -12.84 -4.36
N ASN A 90 4.58 -12.88 -4.08
CA ASN A 90 5.60 -12.76 -5.11
C ASN A 90 6.15 -14.13 -5.49
N ALA A 91 6.18 -14.44 -6.78
CA ALA A 91 6.87 -15.61 -7.29
C ALA A 91 8.39 -15.38 -7.31
N THR A 92 9.17 -16.38 -6.94
CA THR A 92 10.63 -16.32 -6.99
C THR A 92 11.10 -15.94 -8.39
N GLY A 93 12.06 -15.02 -8.49
CA GLY A 93 12.60 -14.50 -9.74
C GLY A 93 13.25 -13.13 -9.57
N CYS A 94 13.27 -12.32 -10.62
CA CYS A 94 13.83 -10.95 -10.56
C CYS A 94 13.13 -10.10 -9.50
N SER A 95 11.83 -10.22 -9.35
CA SER A 95 11.06 -9.48 -8.36
C SER A 95 11.43 -9.83 -6.92
N SER A 96 11.89 -11.05 -6.65
CA SER A 96 12.44 -11.44 -5.35
C SER A 96 13.73 -10.70 -5.04
N ILE A 97 14.58 -10.52 -6.05
CA ILE A 97 15.88 -9.86 -5.89
C ILE A 97 15.71 -8.37 -5.66
N TYR A 98 15.01 -7.67 -6.55
CA TYR A 98 14.85 -6.22 -6.38
C TYR A 98 13.83 -5.84 -5.29
N GLY A 99 12.89 -6.72 -4.96
CA GLY A 99 11.88 -6.48 -3.92
C GLY A 99 12.30 -6.91 -2.52
N GLY A 100 13.09 -7.98 -2.40
CA GLY A 100 13.53 -8.56 -1.13
C GLY A 100 14.97 -8.26 -0.72
N ASN A 101 15.65 -7.32 -1.37
CA ASN A 101 17.05 -7.02 -1.12
C ASN A 101 17.25 -6.26 0.19
N LEU A 102 17.79 -6.92 1.20
CA LEU A 102 18.07 -6.34 2.51
C LEU A 102 19.55 -5.92 2.64
N PRO A 103 19.85 -4.89 3.42
CA PRO A 103 18.98 -4.11 4.33
C PRO A 103 18.19 -2.99 3.64
N THR A 104 18.44 -2.73 2.37
CA THR A 104 17.72 -1.73 1.58
C THR A 104 16.54 -2.36 0.87
N THR A 105 15.37 -1.80 1.03
CA THR A 105 14.16 -2.26 0.32
C THR A 105 13.58 -1.13 -0.51
N PRO A 106 13.05 -1.41 -1.74
CA PRO A 106 12.33 -0.41 -2.51
C PRO A 106 10.93 -0.13 -1.98
N TRP A 107 10.43 -0.94 -1.05
CA TRP A 107 9.12 -0.77 -0.44
C TRP A 107 9.13 0.30 0.64
N ALA A 108 8.10 1.15 0.64
CA ALA A 108 7.94 2.25 1.58
C ALA A 108 6.56 2.22 2.25
N ARG A 109 6.39 3.10 3.23
CA ARG A 109 5.12 3.35 3.91
C ARG A 109 4.75 4.81 3.75
N ASN A 110 3.44 5.08 3.70
CA ASN A 110 2.91 6.44 3.69
C ASN A 110 3.00 7.09 5.09
N ALA A 111 2.59 8.36 5.20
CA ALA A 111 2.60 9.11 6.46
C ALA A 111 1.75 8.47 7.57
N ALA A 112 0.74 7.66 7.22
CA ALA A 112 -0.09 6.90 8.16
C ALA A 112 0.54 5.54 8.55
N GLY A 113 1.77 5.24 8.10
CA GLY A 113 2.47 3.98 8.40
C GLY A 113 1.98 2.78 7.57
N GLN A 114 1.14 3.01 6.55
CA GLN A 114 0.58 1.97 5.69
C GLN A 114 1.46 1.77 4.46
N GLY A 115 1.62 0.53 4.04
CA GLY A 115 2.37 0.16 2.86
C GLY A 115 2.14 -1.30 2.46
N PRO A 116 2.65 -1.73 1.30
CA PRO A 116 2.46 -3.09 0.84
C PRO A 116 3.03 -4.11 1.81
N ALA A 117 2.27 -5.19 2.06
CA ALA A 117 2.79 -6.41 2.66
C ALA A 117 3.27 -7.31 1.52
N TRP A 118 4.54 -7.69 1.55
CA TRP A 118 5.17 -8.47 0.50
C TRP A 118 5.77 -9.75 1.08
N SER A 119 5.48 -10.88 0.44
CA SER A 119 6.04 -12.18 0.77
C SER A 119 6.39 -12.95 -0.48
N ASN A 120 7.52 -13.67 -0.44
CA ASN A 120 7.99 -14.49 -1.54
C ASN A 120 7.53 -15.94 -1.40
N SER A 121 7.14 -16.53 -2.53
CA SER A 121 6.88 -17.97 -2.67
C SER A 121 7.90 -18.63 -3.61
N LEU A 122 7.80 -19.92 -3.79
CA LEU A 122 8.51 -20.64 -4.85
C LEU A 122 7.83 -20.42 -6.21
N PHE A 123 8.46 -20.87 -7.30
CA PHE A 123 7.89 -20.80 -8.64
C PHE A 123 6.57 -21.56 -8.76
N GLU A 124 6.56 -22.78 -8.22
CA GLU A 124 5.51 -23.77 -8.42
C GLU A 124 4.23 -23.44 -7.66
N ASP A 125 4.33 -22.71 -6.56
CA ASP A 125 3.23 -22.50 -5.60
C ASP A 125 2.74 -21.05 -5.51
N ALA A 126 3.18 -20.16 -6.40
CA ALA A 126 2.87 -18.74 -6.28
C ALA A 126 1.37 -18.43 -6.47
N ALA A 127 0.68 -19.18 -7.33
CA ALA A 127 -0.76 -19.02 -7.54
C ALA A 127 -1.56 -19.44 -6.30
N GLU A 128 -1.24 -20.64 -5.75
CA GLU A 128 -1.87 -21.18 -4.55
C GLU A 128 -1.56 -20.31 -3.32
N PHE A 129 -0.34 -19.78 -3.23
CA PHE A 129 0.06 -18.86 -2.18
C PHE A 129 -0.77 -17.57 -2.20
N GLY A 130 -0.97 -16.99 -3.38
CA GLY A 130 -1.82 -15.83 -3.55
C GLY A 130 -3.29 -16.12 -3.28
N LEU A 131 -3.79 -17.26 -3.71
CA LEU A 131 -5.14 -17.73 -3.39
C LEU A 131 -5.30 -17.92 -1.88
N GLY A 132 -4.30 -18.49 -1.21
CA GLY A 132 -4.29 -18.65 0.24
C GLY A 132 -4.41 -17.31 0.99
N PHE A 133 -3.71 -16.26 0.54
CA PHE A 133 -3.90 -14.92 1.08
C PHE A 133 -5.32 -14.41 0.89
N ARG A 134 -5.91 -14.62 -0.30
CA ARG A 134 -7.27 -14.16 -0.57
C ARG A 134 -8.28 -14.84 0.34
N LEU A 135 -8.21 -16.16 0.43
CA LEU A 135 -9.12 -16.94 1.28
C LEU A 135 -8.96 -16.58 2.76
N SER A 136 -7.72 -16.45 3.24
CA SER A 136 -7.44 -16.05 4.62
C SER A 136 -7.99 -14.67 4.96
N ILE A 137 -7.81 -13.69 4.07
CA ILE A 137 -8.31 -12.32 4.27
C ILE A 137 -9.83 -12.29 4.26
N ASP A 138 -10.49 -13.04 3.37
CA ASP A 138 -11.94 -13.13 3.30
C ASP A 138 -12.50 -13.77 4.57
N GLN A 139 -11.88 -14.86 5.03
CA GLN A 139 -12.30 -15.53 6.26
C GLN A 139 -12.12 -14.64 7.50
N GLN A 140 -11.01 -13.91 7.59
CA GLN A 140 -10.79 -12.95 8.67
C GLN A 140 -11.82 -11.80 8.63
N ASN A 141 -12.18 -11.33 7.44
CA ASN A 141 -13.21 -10.29 7.29
C ASN A 141 -14.58 -10.79 7.78
N GLU A 142 -15.01 -11.98 7.33
CA GLU A 142 -16.27 -12.58 7.77
C GLU A 142 -16.26 -12.87 9.27
N PHE A 143 -15.15 -13.32 9.82
CA PHE A 143 -15.00 -13.53 11.26
C PHE A 143 -15.13 -12.22 12.05
N ALA A 144 -14.45 -11.15 11.60
CA ALA A 144 -14.54 -9.83 12.23
C ALA A 144 -15.97 -9.26 12.16
N LYS A 145 -16.68 -9.44 11.04
CA LYS A 145 -18.09 -9.06 10.90
C LYS A 145 -18.99 -9.85 11.85
N GLY A 146 -18.75 -11.14 11.99
CA GLY A 146 -19.49 -12.01 12.92
C GLY A 146 -19.32 -11.56 14.37
N LEU A 147 -18.09 -11.27 14.81
CA LEU A 147 -17.82 -10.73 16.14
C LEU A 147 -18.47 -9.36 16.36
N LEU A 148 -18.40 -8.50 15.35
CA LEU A 148 -19.02 -7.17 15.41
C LEU A 148 -20.55 -7.26 15.55
N THR A 149 -21.19 -8.16 14.82
CA THR A 149 -22.63 -8.41 14.91
C THR A 149 -23.03 -8.91 16.30
N GLN A 150 -22.30 -9.89 16.85
CA GLN A 150 -22.54 -10.39 18.21
C GLN A 150 -22.38 -9.29 19.27
N LEU A 151 -21.39 -8.42 19.11
CA LEU A 151 -21.16 -7.32 20.04
C LEU A 151 -22.27 -6.27 19.95
N THR A 152 -22.88 -6.08 18.78
CA THR A 152 -23.99 -5.14 18.57
C THR A 152 -25.23 -5.53 19.36
N ASP A 153 -25.52 -6.82 19.45
CA ASP A 153 -26.64 -7.33 20.22
C ASP A 153 -26.49 -6.99 21.74
N VAL A 154 -25.25 -6.88 22.20
CA VAL A 154 -24.91 -6.46 23.57
C VAL A 154 -24.93 -4.94 23.73
N LEU A 155 -24.63 -4.20 22.66
CA LEU A 155 -24.51 -2.71 22.65
C LEU A 155 -25.81 -2.02 22.24
N SER A 156 -26.90 -2.72 21.98
CA SER A 156 -28.15 -2.22 21.40
C SER A 156 -28.82 -1.08 22.18
N ASP A 157 -28.33 -0.74 23.37
CA ASP A 157 -28.84 0.36 24.22
C ASP A 157 -28.37 1.76 23.81
N HIS A 158 -27.48 1.90 22.79
CA HIS A 158 -26.97 3.21 22.36
C HIS A 158 -27.18 3.43 20.85
N SER A 159 -28.16 4.25 20.50
CA SER A 159 -28.58 4.56 19.11
C SER A 159 -27.45 4.94 18.15
N THR A 160 -26.43 5.63 18.62
CA THR A 160 -25.27 6.07 17.80
C THR A 160 -24.31 4.93 17.47
N VAL A 161 -24.16 3.96 18.37
CA VAL A 161 -23.27 2.81 18.14
C VAL A 161 -23.88 1.86 17.11
N GLY A 162 -25.16 1.56 17.19
CA GLY A 162 -25.87 0.69 16.25
C GLY A 162 -25.84 1.22 14.82
N THR A 163 -26.04 2.53 14.62
CA THR A 163 -25.96 3.15 13.28
C THR A 163 -24.55 3.08 12.68
N THR A 164 -23.51 3.29 13.48
CA THR A 164 -22.11 3.20 13.00
C THR A 164 -21.73 1.76 12.68
N VAL A 165 -22.16 0.79 13.47
CA VAL A 165 -21.92 -0.63 13.21
C VAL A 165 -22.60 -1.07 11.90
N GLY A 166 -23.85 -0.72 11.67
CA GLY A 166 -24.53 -0.97 10.40
C GLY A 166 -23.76 -0.36 9.23
N ALA A 167 -23.30 0.89 9.36
CA ALA A 167 -22.49 1.56 8.33
C ALA A 167 -21.12 0.89 8.10
N ILE A 168 -20.56 0.18 9.07
CA ILE A 168 -19.32 -0.62 8.90
C ILE A 168 -19.62 -1.91 8.14
N LEU A 169 -20.68 -2.62 8.50
CA LEU A 169 -21.08 -3.90 7.91
C LEU A 169 -21.49 -3.75 6.44
N ASP A 170 -22.23 -2.68 6.11
CA ASP A 170 -22.77 -2.40 4.78
C ASP A 170 -21.88 -1.46 3.95
N ALA A 171 -20.63 -1.22 4.38
CA ALA A 171 -19.74 -0.26 3.74
C ALA A 171 -19.40 -0.63 2.29
N ASP A 172 -19.73 0.24 1.35
CA ASP A 172 -19.19 0.17 -0.01
C ASP A 172 -17.72 0.61 -0.02
N GLN A 173 -16.84 -0.34 -0.22
CA GLN A 173 -15.39 -0.14 -0.34
C GLN A 173 -14.89 -0.37 -1.78
N SER A 174 -15.71 -0.10 -2.77
CA SER A 174 -15.36 -0.24 -4.19
C SER A 174 -14.46 0.87 -4.71
N ASN A 175 -14.43 2.02 -4.04
CA ASN A 175 -13.69 3.22 -4.43
C ASN A 175 -12.91 3.83 -3.27
N GLU A 176 -12.02 4.79 -3.58
CA GLU A 176 -11.13 5.43 -2.59
C GLU A 176 -11.92 6.14 -1.47
N ALA A 177 -13.00 6.85 -1.80
CA ALA A 177 -13.80 7.56 -0.80
C ALA A 177 -14.46 6.58 0.20
N GLY A 178 -14.97 5.46 -0.30
CA GLY A 178 -15.56 4.42 0.54
C GLY A 178 -14.53 3.75 1.46
N ILE A 179 -13.32 3.52 0.97
CA ILE A 179 -12.22 2.95 1.78
C ILE A 179 -11.78 3.95 2.87
N ILE A 180 -11.65 5.24 2.54
CA ILE A 180 -11.30 6.28 3.53
C ILE A 180 -12.38 6.36 4.60
N ALA A 181 -13.64 6.45 4.22
CA ALA A 181 -14.77 6.48 5.15
C ALA A 181 -14.82 5.22 6.04
N GLN A 182 -14.50 4.05 5.49
CA GLN A 182 -14.44 2.81 6.28
C GLN A 182 -13.29 2.83 7.29
N ARG A 183 -12.11 3.35 6.91
CA ARG A 183 -10.99 3.52 7.84
C ARG A 183 -11.33 4.42 9.02
N GLU A 184 -12.03 5.52 8.76
CA GLU A 184 -12.49 6.43 9.83
C GLU A 184 -13.46 5.73 10.78
N ARG A 185 -14.43 4.96 10.25
CA ARG A 185 -15.37 4.18 11.08
C ARG A 185 -14.64 3.12 11.90
N VAL A 186 -13.70 2.38 11.29
CA VAL A 186 -12.92 1.35 11.98
C VAL A 186 -12.00 1.96 13.04
N SER A 187 -11.41 3.12 12.78
CA SER A 187 -10.65 3.86 13.81
C SER A 187 -11.52 4.26 15.00
N TRP A 188 -12.69 4.79 14.73
CA TRP A 188 -13.67 5.09 15.78
C TRP A 188 -14.08 3.85 16.56
N LEU A 189 -14.35 2.73 15.87
CA LEU A 189 -14.69 1.45 16.50
C LEU A 189 -13.53 0.97 17.39
N THR A 190 -12.30 1.02 16.90
CA THR A 190 -11.09 0.64 17.63
C THR A 190 -10.96 1.39 18.97
N ASP A 191 -11.20 2.70 18.97
CA ASP A 191 -11.14 3.50 20.18
C ASP A 191 -12.28 3.18 21.17
N ASN A 192 -13.45 2.81 20.68
CA ASN A 192 -14.54 2.36 21.53
C ASN A 192 -14.25 0.97 22.13
N LEU A 193 -13.78 0.02 21.33
CA LEU A 193 -13.41 -1.32 21.79
C LEU A 193 -12.33 -1.28 22.90
N ARG A 194 -11.32 -0.41 22.73
CA ARG A 194 -10.30 -0.20 23.77
C ARG A 194 -10.88 0.34 25.09
N ARG A 195 -11.87 1.24 25.02
CA ARG A 195 -12.53 1.79 26.21
C ARG A 195 -13.42 0.78 26.92
N MET A 196 -14.07 -0.10 26.16
CA MET A 196 -14.89 -1.16 26.73
C MET A 196 -14.09 -2.16 27.55
N ASN A 197 -12.95 -2.57 27.03
CA ASN A 197 -11.97 -3.47 27.68
C ASN A 197 -12.61 -4.77 28.23
N THR A 198 -13.61 -5.32 27.54
CA THR A 198 -14.20 -6.63 27.84
C THR A 198 -13.51 -7.72 27.01
N PRO A 199 -13.62 -9.01 27.40
CA PRO A 199 -13.04 -10.10 26.60
C PRO A 199 -13.52 -10.08 25.14
N GLU A 200 -14.80 -9.81 24.91
CA GLU A 200 -15.42 -9.76 23.58
C GLU A 200 -14.87 -8.57 22.76
N SER A 201 -14.75 -7.39 23.40
CA SER A 201 -14.18 -6.22 22.72
C SER A 201 -12.71 -6.40 22.39
N LEU A 202 -11.93 -7.04 23.26
CA LEU A 202 -10.51 -7.35 22.99
C LEU A 202 -10.36 -8.40 21.88
N HIS A 203 -11.28 -9.36 21.81
CA HIS A 203 -11.29 -10.35 20.73
C HIS A 203 -11.55 -9.69 19.39
N LEU A 204 -12.58 -8.85 19.27
CA LEU A 204 -12.82 -8.07 18.04
C LEU A 204 -11.65 -7.13 17.73
N LEU A 205 -11.07 -6.49 18.75
CA LEU A 205 -9.93 -5.59 18.57
C LEU A 205 -8.72 -6.27 17.89
N SER A 206 -8.52 -7.58 18.16
CA SER A 206 -7.42 -8.33 17.54
C SER A 206 -7.55 -8.54 16.03
N VAL A 207 -8.75 -8.41 15.48
CA VAL A 207 -9.06 -8.62 14.06
C VAL A 207 -9.78 -7.44 13.40
N VAL A 208 -9.93 -6.32 14.09
CA VAL A 208 -10.73 -5.17 13.64
C VAL A 208 -10.26 -4.58 12.31
N ASP A 209 -8.97 -4.65 12.02
CA ASP A 209 -8.38 -4.18 10.76
C ASP A 209 -8.82 -5.02 9.56
N ALA A 210 -9.33 -6.24 9.76
CA ALA A 210 -9.89 -7.07 8.71
C ALA A 210 -11.21 -6.52 8.13
N LEU A 211 -11.86 -5.57 8.80
CA LEU A 211 -13.03 -4.85 8.30
C LEU A 211 -12.70 -3.85 7.17
N ILE A 212 -11.42 -3.56 6.96
CA ILE A 212 -10.95 -2.71 5.88
C ILE A 212 -10.52 -3.58 4.71
N LYS A 213 -11.03 -3.27 3.51
CA LYS A 213 -10.71 -3.99 2.27
C LYS A 213 -9.21 -4.01 1.99
N ARG A 214 -8.68 -5.20 1.70
CA ARG A 214 -7.32 -5.41 1.22
C ARG A 214 -7.34 -5.86 -0.23
N SER A 215 -6.26 -5.54 -0.95
CA SER A 215 -6.05 -5.91 -2.35
C SER A 215 -4.96 -6.96 -2.42
N VAL A 216 -5.27 -8.15 -2.90
CA VAL A 216 -4.31 -9.25 -3.03
C VAL A 216 -3.80 -9.30 -4.47
N TRP A 217 -2.50 -9.39 -4.62
CA TRP A 217 -1.80 -9.41 -5.91
C TRP A 217 -0.82 -10.55 -5.97
N ILE A 218 -0.82 -11.27 -7.08
CA ILE A 218 0.21 -12.24 -7.41
C ILE A 218 1.14 -11.55 -8.42
N ILE A 219 2.44 -11.50 -8.11
CA ILE A 219 3.45 -10.84 -8.92
C ILE A 219 4.56 -11.83 -9.22
N GLY A 220 5.00 -11.86 -10.47
CA GLY A 220 6.15 -12.63 -10.92
C GLY A 220 6.54 -12.20 -12.33
N GLY A 221 7.70 -12.65 -12.78
CA GLY A 221 8.21 -12.40 -14.12
C GLY A 221 7.77 -13.47 -15.13
N ASP A 222 8.32 -13.35 -16.33
CA ASP A 222 8.10 -14.27 -17.44
C ASP A 222 8.54 -15.71 -17.13
N GLY A 223 9.65 -15.88 -16.40
CA GLY A 223 10.12 -17.20 -15.98
C GLY A 223 9.07 -17.97 -15.18
N TRP A 224 8.38 -17.30 -14.30
CA TRP A 224 7.28 -17.91 -13.54
C TRP A 224 5.99 -18.04 -14.39
N ALA A 225 5.58 -16.94 -15.03
CA ALA A 225 4.24 -16.85 -15.63
C ALA A 225 4.14 -17.58 -16.98
N TYR A 226 5.27 -17.88 -17.63
CA TYR A 226 5.30 -18.44 -18.99
C TYR A 226 6.24 -19.63 -19.16
N ASP A 227 7.51 -19.53 -18.73
CA ASP A 227 8.54 -20.51 -19.09
C ASP A 227 8.42 -21.83 -18.32
N ILE A 228 7.82 -21.83 -17.12
CA ILE A 228 7.70 -23.00 -16.25
C ILE A 228 6.21 -23.28 -15.98
N GLY A 229 5.53 -23.90 -16.96
CA GLY A 229 4.17 -24.41 -16.81
C GLY A 229 3.14 -23.37 -16.33
N TYR A 230 3.34 -22.11 -16.68
CA TYR A 230 2.47 -20.97 -16.32
C TYR A 230 2.28 -20.73 -14.81
N GLY A 231 3.14 -21.33 -13.95
CA GLY A 231 3.15 -21.06 -12.51
C GLY A 231 1.82 -21.32 -11.78
N GLY A 232 1.01 -22.26 -12.27
CA GLY A 232 -0.31 -22.53 -11.74
C GLY A 232 -1.40 -21.55 -12.18
N LEU A 233 -1.09 -20.59 -13.06
CA LEU A 233 -2.08 -19.59 -13.54
C LEU A 233 -3.20 -20.17 -14.42
N ASP A 234 -3.04 -21.38 -14.91
CA ASP A 234 -4.02 -22.11 -15.70
C ASP A 234 -5.10 -22.79 -14.82
N HIS A 235 -4.92 -22.86 -13.52
CA HIS A 235 -5.88 -23.35 -12.54
C HIS A 235 -6.82 -22.26 -12.04
#